data_83d72b6edc6f55befdab887575cfe43c
#
_entry.id   83d72b6edc6f55befdab887575cfe43c
#
_cell.length_a   1.000
_cell.length_b   1.000
_cell.length_c   1.000
_cell.angle_alpha   90.00
_cell.angle_beta   90.00
_cell.angle_gamma   90.00
#
_symmetry.space_group_name_H-M   'P 1'
#
loop_
_entity.id
_entity.type
_entity.pdbx_description
1 polymer ?
#
loop_
_entity_poly.entity_id
_entity_poly.type
_entity_poly.pdbx_seq_one_letter_code
_entity_poly.pdbx_strand_id
1 'polypeptide(L)'
;NYRSTQNILNAANTVIAHNKGRKEKKLWTANGEGDKVRVRSFMSAYDEAEIIVGEIAAKVRNQDAQYGDFAVLYRTNAQSRIFEEKFLMANIPYKIIGGVNFYAR
;
A
#
# COMPACT_ATOMS: atom_id res chain seq x y z
N ASN A 1 -11.28 16.98 -8.53
CA ASN A 1 -10.99 16.83 -7.11
C ASN A 1 -10.84 15.35 -6.76
N TYR A 2 -9.73 15.01 -6.16
CA TYR A 2 -9.40 13.64 -5.85
C TYR A 2 -9.53 13.37 -4.36
N ARG A 3 -9.74 12.09 -4.02
CA ARG A 3 -9.92 11.63 -2.65
C ARG A 3 -8.63 11.75 -1.84
N SER A 4 -7.49 11.54 -2.48
CA SER A 4 -6.18 11.51 -1.83
C SER A 4 -5.74 12.88 -1.37
N THR A 5 -4.81 12.91 -0.42
CA THR A 5 -4.16 14.14 0.00
C THR A 5 -3.11 14.57 -1.02
N GLN A 6 -2.65 15.81 -0.91
CA GLN A 6 -1.80 16.39 -1.93
C GLN A 6 -0.44 15.73 -2.03
N ASN A 7 0.16 15.29 -0.92
CA ASN A 7 1.44 14.59 -0.97
C ASN A 7 1.36 13.30 -1.80
N ILE A 8 0.26 12.57 -1.67
CA ILE A 8 0.05 11.37 -2.47
C ILE A 8 -0.10 11.74 -3.94
N LEU A 9 -0.87 12.77 -4.23
CA LEU A 9 -1.06 13.20 -5.62
C LEU A 9 0.22 13.74 -6.23
N ASN A 10 1.06 14.41 -5.44
CA ASN A 10 2.35 14.89 -5.92
C ASN A 10 3.26 13.72 -6.31
N ALA A 11 3.27 12.65 -5.51
CA ALA A 11 4.02 11.45 -5.86
C ALA A 11 3.49 10.81 -7.13
N ALA A 12 2.17 10.74 -7.27
CA ALA A 12 1.55 10.19 -8.48
C ALA A 12 1.87 11.05 -9.70
N ASN A 13 1.82 12.37 -9.56
CA ASN A 13 2.17 13.28 -10.66
C ASN A 13 3.61 13.09 -11.11
N THR A 14 4.53 12.86 -10.18
CA THR A 14 5.92 12.61 -10.50
C THR A 14 6.05 11.32 -11.32
N VAL A 15 5.36 10.27 -10.93
CA VAL A 15 5.39 9.01 -11.68
C VAL A 15 4.80 9.20 -13.09
N ILE A 16 3.70 9.91 -13.19
CA ILE A 16 3.06 10.17 -14.49
C ILE A 16 3.98 10.99 -15.39
N ALA A 17 4.70 11.95 -14.84
CA ALA A 17 5.59 12.80 -15.60
C ALA A 17 6.74 12.04 -16.26
N HIS A 18 7.11 10.87 -15.71
CA HIS A 18 8.13 10.01 -16.28
C HIS A 18 7.63 9.14 -17.43
N ASN A 19 6.33 9.11 -17.65
CA ASN A 19 5.75 8.31 -18.72
C ASN A 19 5.71 9.13 -20.00
N LYS A 20 6.56 8.74 -20.94
CA LYS A 20 6.64 9.44 -22.24
C LYS A 20 5.38 9.22 -23.05
N GLY A 21 4.95 10.24 -23.77
CA GLY A 21 3.82 10.17 -24.67
C GLY A 21 2.46 10.30 -24.00
N ARG A 22 2.42 10.49 -22.72
CA ARG A 22 1.14 10.73 -22.04
C ARG A 22 0.83 12.21 -22.02
N LYS A 23 -0.44 12.50 -22.15
CA LYS A 23 -0.93 13.85 -21.95
C LYS A 23 -0.74 14.21 -20.50
N GLU A 24 -0.17 15.38 -20.27
CA GLU A 24 -0.02 15.88 -18.92
C GLU A 24 -1.38 16.19 -18.34
N LYS A 25 -1.66 15.61 -17.20
CA LYS A 25 -2.86 15.91 -16.45
C LYS A 25 -2.47 16.00 -14.99
N LYS A 26 -2.51 17.21 -14.47
CA LYS A 26 -2.10 17.44 -13.10
C LYS A 26 -3.23 17.08 -12.15
N LEU A 27 -2.93 16.19 -11.21
CA LEU A 27 -3.88 15.82 -10.17
C LEU A 27 -3.85 16.82 -9.04
N TRP A 28 -5.01 17.09 -8.46
CA TRP A 28 -5.10 18.04 -7.36
C TRP A 28 -6.21 17.62 -6.39
N THR A 29 -6.16 18.16 -5.17
CA THR A 29 -7.15 17.85 -4.16
C THR A 29 -7.33 19.05 -3.22
N ALA A 30 -8.50 19.12 -2.59
CA ALA A 30 -8.77 20.07 -1.52
C ALA A 30 -8.54 19.47 -0.13
N ASN A 31 -8.06 18.21 -0.06
CA ASN A 31 -7.94 17.49 1.21
C ASN A 31 -6.65 17.76 1.99
N GLY A 32 -5.90 18.79 1.62
CA GLY A 32 -4.66 19.15 2.32
C GLY A 32 -3.48 18.30 1.91
N GLU A 33 -2.35 18.51 2.55
CA GLU A 33 -1.10 17.84 2.21
C GLU A 33 -1.07 16.38 2.63
N GLY A 34 -1.58 16.08 3.82
CA GLY A 34 -1.52 14.73 4.38
C GLY A 34 -0.13 14.33 4.83
N ASP A 35 0.00 13.06 5.14
CA ASP A 35 1.29 12.51 5.54
C ASP A 35 2.24 12.43 4.36
N LYS A 36 3.53 12.49 4.64
CA LYS A 36 4.54 12.36 3.61
C LYS A 36 4.65 10.92 3.15
N VAL A 37 4.88 10.76 1.85
CA VAL A 37 5.17 9.44 1.30
C VAL A 37 6.57 9.04 1.73
N ARG A 38 6.72 7.83 2.25
CA ARG A 38 8.02 7.32 2.69
C ARG A 38 8.47 6.20 1.77
N VAL A 39 9.75 6.21 1.43
CA VAL A 39 10.35 5.15 0.64
C VAL A 39 11.39 4.46 1.50
N ARG A 40 11.29 3.15 1.60
CA ARG A 40 12.23 2.35 2.38
C ARG A 40 12.70 1.16 1.56
N SER A 41 13.95 0.77 1.77
CA SER A 41 14.52 -0.43 1.17
C SER A 41 14.63 -1.51 2.22
N PHE A 42 14.46 -2.76 1.79
CA PHE A 42 14.52 -3.92 2.68
C PHE A 42 15.53 -4.92 2.14
N MET A 43 16.06 -5.72 3.02
CA MET A 43 17.08 -6.71 2.64
C MET A 43 16.50 -7.86 1.83
N SER A 44 15.24 -8.18 2.07
CA SER A 44 14.55 -9.24 1.34
C SER A 44 13.07 -9.01 1.35
N ALA A 45 12.35 -9.75 0.50
CA ALA A 45 10.89 -9.69 0.48
C ALA A 45 10.30 -10.17 1.80
N TYR A 46 10.96 -11.09 2.48
CA TYR A 46 10.50 -11.56 3.78
C TYR A 46 10.63 -10.49 4.85
N ASP A 47 11.75 -9.78 4.86
CA ASP A 47 11.95 -8.67 5.79
C ASP A 47 10.94 -7.56 5.54
N GLU A 48 10.70 -7.25 4.27
CA GLU A 48 9.72 -6.26 3.89
C GLU A 48 8.34 -6.60 4.46
N ALA A 49 7.89 -7.83 4.20
CA ALA A 49 6.57 -8.26 4.64
C ALA A 49 6.49 -8.26 6.17
N GLU A 50 7.52 -8.74 6.84
CA GLU A 50 7.51 -8.80 8.30
C GLU A 50 7.42 -7.42 8.92
N ILE A 51 8.19 -6.48 8.41
CA ILE A 51 8.19 -5.11 8.94
C ILE A 51 6.86 -4.41 8.65
N ILE A 52 6.36 -4.53 7.42
CA ILE A 52 5.10 -3.89 7.03
C ILE A 52 3.94 -4.47 7.84
N VAL A 53 3.85 -5.78 7.95
CA VAL A 53 2.79 -6.43 8.72
C VAL A 53 2.88 -6.04 10.19
N GLY A 54 4.10 -5.97 10.72
CA GLY A 54 4.32 -5.52 12.09
C GLY A 54 3.85 -4.10 12.34
N GLU A 55 4.07 -3.20 11.38
CA GLU A 55 3.61 -1.81 11.48
C GLU A 55 2.09 -1.72 11.43
N ILE A 56 1.46 -2.52 10.57
CA ILE A 56 -0.01 -2.55 10.50
C ILE A 56 -0.56 -3.02 11.84
N ALA A 57 -0.01 -4.10 12.38
CA ALA A 57 -0.45 -4.65 13.66
C ALA A 57 -0.30 -3.62 14.78
N ALA A 58 0.81 -2.89 14.79
CA ALA A 58 1.07 -1.88 15.81
C ALA A 58 0.07 -0.73 15.73
N LYS A 59 -0.23 -0.26 14.52
CA LYS A 59 -1.17 0.84 14.34
C LYS A 59 -2.58 0.45 14.78
N VAL A 60 -2.99 -0.77 14.50
CA VAL A 60 -4.31 -1.23 14.93
C VAL A 60 -4.34 -1.42 16.43
N ARG A 61 -3.29 -2.00 17.01
CA ARG A 61 -3.20 -2.21 18.46
C ARG A 61 -3.24 -0.88 19.20
N ASN A 62 -2.61 0.16 18.65
CA ASN A 62 -2.59 1.49 19.25
C ASN A 62 -3.84 2.30 18.93
N GLN A 63 -4.79 1.71 18.24
CA GLN A 63 -6.06 2.34 17.87
C GLN A 63 -5.89 3.55 16.93
N ASP A 64 -4.77 3.59 16.21
CA ASP A 64 -4.53 4.64 15.22
C ASP A 64 -5.26 4.35 13.91
N ALA A 65 -5.62 3.07 13.67
CA ALA A 65 -6.24 2.66 12.44
C ALA A 65 -6.95 1.34 12.63
N GLN A 66 -7.76 0.96 11.65
CA GLN A 66 -8.41 -0.35 11.59
C GLN A 66 -7.78 -1.16 10.45
N TYR A 67 -7.89 -2.47 10.50
CA TYR A 67 -7.31 -3.32 9.45
C TYR A 67 -7.82 -2.94 8.06
N GLY A 68 -9.09 -2.55 7.94
CA GLY A 68 -9.65 -2.14 6.66
C GLY A 68 -9.11 -0.85 6.09
N ASP A 69 -8.31 -0.12 6.85
CA ASP A 69 -7.71 1.13 6.38
C ASP A 69 -6.43 0.92 5.56
N PHE A 70 -5.97 -0.33 5.47
CA PHE A 70 -4.70 -0.62 4.80
C PHE A 70 -4.91 -1.39 3.51
N ALA A 71 -4.02 -1.15 2.56
CA ALA A 71 -3.93 -1.93 1.34
C ALA A 71 -2.46 -2.17 1.02
N VAL A 72 -2.15 -3.36 0.55
CA VAL A 72 -0.82 -3.70 0.10
C VAL A 72 -0.90 -4.02 -1.38
N LEU A 73 -0.15 -3.27 -2.18
CA LEU A 73 -0.09 -3.50 -3.62
C LEU A 73 1.22 -4.19 -3.95
N TYR A 74 1.17 -5.13 -4.88
CA TYR A 74 2.33 -5.93 -5.24
C TYR A 74 2.30 -6.23 -6.73
N ARG A 75 3.44 -6.67 -7.26
CA ARG A 75 3.57 -6.96 -8.68
C ARG A 75 3.48 -8.44 -9.01
N THR A 76 3.89 -9.30 -8.08
CA THR A 76 4.01 -10.74 -8.37
C THR A 76 3.25 -11.55 -7.34
N ASN A 77 2.83 -12.75 -7.76
CA ASN A 77 2.16 -13.68 -6.85
C ASN A 77 3.09 -14.13 -5.72
N ALA A 78 4.38 -14.19 -5.98
CA ALA A 78 5.33 -14.57 -4.95
C ALA A 78 5.33 -13.58 -3.79
N GLN A 79 5.29 -12.28 -4.11
CA GLN A 79 5.19 -11.25 -3.08
C GLN A 79 3.89 -11.39 -2.28
N SER A 80 2.80 -11.64 -2.99
CA SER A 80 1.50 -11.82 -2.35
C SER A 80 1.52 -12.94 -1.33
N ARG A 81 2.11 -14.07 -1.69
CA ARG A 81 2.17 -15.24 -0.81
C ARG A 81 2.92 -14.95 0.48
N ILE A 82 4.00 -14.20 0.38
CA ILE A 82 4.79 -13.85 1.56
C ILE A 82 3.96 -12.99 2.51
N PHE A 83 3.26 -12.01 1.98
CA PHE A 83 2.38 -11.18 2.80
C PHE A 83 1.25 -11.98 3.42
N GLU A 84 0.63 -12.87 2.64
CA GLU A 84 -0.44 -13.73 3.18
C GLU A 84 0.05 -14.56 4.36
N GLU A 85 1.23 -15.16 4.22
CA GLU A 85 1.85 -15.94 5.27
C GLU A 85 2.04 -15.10 6.54
N LYS A 86 2.58 -13.90 6.37
CA LYS A 86 2.84 -13.03 7.52
C LYS A 86 1.55 -12.54 8.18
N PHE A 87 0.51 -12.26 7.39
CA PHE A 87 -0.79 -11.89 7.95
C PHE A 87 -1.38 -13.05 8.75
N LEU A 88 -1.29 -14.28 8.22
CA LEU A 88 -1.80 -15.44 8.94
C LEU A 88 -1.07 -15.64 10.27
N MET A 89 0.25 -15.50 10.26
CA MET A 89 1.04 -15.65 11.47
C MET A 89 0.73 -14.59 12.52
N ALA A 90 0.36 -13.40 12.07
CA ALA A 90 0.01 -12.29 12.95
C ALA A 90 -1.47 -12.26 13.31
N ASN A 91 -2.26 -13.21 12.82
CA ASN A 91 -3.72 -13.26 13.01
C ASN A 91 -4.42 -12.00 12.51
N ILE A 92 -3.94 -11.46 11.39
CA ILE A 92 -4.53 -10.28 10.76
C ILE A 92 -5.44 -10.77 9.64
N PRO A 93 -6.72 -10.39 9.64
CA PRO A 93 -7.61 -10.74 8.55
C PRO A 93 -7.22 -9.96 7.29
N TYR A 94 -7.32 -10.62 6.13
CA TYR A 94 -7.01 -9.97 4.88
C TYR A 94 -7.92 -10.48 3.77
N LYS A 95 -7.94 -9.76 2.68
CA LYS A 95 -8.71 -10.10 1.50
C LYS A 95 -7.85 -9.86 0.28
N ILE A 96 -7.89 -10.78 -0.68
CA ILE A 96 -7.21 -10.60 -1.96
C ILE A 96 -8.21 -10.00 -2.93
N ILE A 97 -7.83 -8.91 -3.59
CA ILE A 97 -8.71 -8.18 -4.50
C ILE A 97 -8.13 -8.23 -5.91
N GLY A 98 -9.01 -8.45 -6.87
CA GLY A 98 -8.64 -8.46 -8.28
C GLY A 98 -8.13 -9.82 -8.73
N GLY A 99 -7.99 -9.98 -10.03
CA GLY A 99 -7.47 -11.20 -10.63
C GLY A 99 -8.30 -12.42 -10.31
N VAL A 100 -7.68 -13.57 -10.49
CA VAL A 100 -8.31 -14.84 -10.17
C VAL A 100 -8.06 -15.16 -8.71
N ASN A 101 -9.13 -15.35 -7.99
CA ASN A 101 -9.07 -15.42 -6.55
C ASN A 101 -9.27 -16.86 -6.07
N PHE A 102 -8.29 -17.70 -6.36
CA PHE A 102 -8.35 -19.11 -5.98
C PHE A 102 -8.19 -19.32 -4.48
N TYR A 103 -7.56 -18.38 -3.81
CA TYR A 103 -7.13 -18.57 -2.44
C TYR A 103 -7.93 -17.74 -1.47
N ALA A 104 -8.98 -17.10 -1.93
CA ALA A 104 -9.85 -16.35 -1.04
C ALA A 104 -10.45 -17.34 -0.03
N ARG A 105 -10.15 -17.15 1.17
CA ARG A 105 -10.57 -18.02 2.26
C ARG A 105 -11.11 -17.18 3.37
#